data_34064599fc71e7356dc941bcca9a6bf5
#
_entry.id   34064599fc71e7356dc941bcca9a6bf5
#
_cell.length_a   1.000
_cell.length_b   1.000
_cell.length_c   1.000
_cell.angle_alpha   90.00
_cell.angle_beta   90.00
_cell.angle_gamma   90.00
#
_symmetry.space_group_name_H-M   'P 1'
#
loop_
_entity.id
_entity.type
_entity.pdbx_description
1 polymer ?
#
loop_
_entity_poly.entity_id
_entity_poly.type
_entity_poly.pdbx_seq_one_letter_code
_entity_poly.pdbx_strand_id
1 'polypeptide(L)'
;MEHVSADEKIRVSIWLRDIDHSVEENEIKKAIEQNVQQGFLPAKSFDVFQIGDNKKIEDFKEIDDSFSIEQKQLLIATKREVSSRLYSKNNLEVTHKIFSEEQAERITFFSHYSPNITIDLTTEEIKQISNQEEIEKIYFYREPVFEDTSIDESIESNNFRNESVFTDYQYSTTGIAELRDSYGLTGAGVKIGILDSFFSSWSSVDYLDNNSIQYSYCESGAWVNSYSTHGMLILCLLAGNYHNSETGDSYLGAVPDAELYISGGYSYRTCFEALLDQGVNLITTSFAVAGDGYNTYGDDSKWIDHIVYQHNVSFICAAGNNADTGVLPMCFPLNGITVGSSNSTKARSSYSSYNNNDNSPIKPDVLAPGTNLIFPASRNNPEDTPTPTSGTSLAAPIVAGAVAQLCQASTVLATNPRLMKATILSGSEISNPMSSDGTYICSDTSTHEHWFSKKYGSGILNVKNSYLSYLNNFNMIDTMQPFLTQISFTKSITVSEGDIIRLCGVWDNKSTVSVNNHSQNATVLNTENYLLDLRTPSGSSYRVYNNFDSKNIVSINASESGVYKIYIVKISANPSPTRLGLSLSIQ
;
A
#
# COMPACT_ATOMS: atom_id res chain seq x y z
N MET A 1 -22.89 -24.23 -1.78
CA MET A 1 -24.27 -24.12 -2.32
C MET A 1 -25.22 -25.24 -1.87
N GLU A 2 -24.74 -26.33 -1.29
CA GLU A 2 -25.57 -27.50 -0.97
C GLU A 2 -26.53 -27.35 0.22
N HIS A 3 -26.51 -26.21 0.95
CA HIS A 3 -27.33 -25.99 2.14
C HIS A 3 -28.18 -24.70 2.12
N VAL A 4 -28.24 -24.01 0.97
CA VAL A 4 -29.01 -22.77 0.81
C VAL A 4 -30.33 -23.12 0.14
N SER A 5 -31.46 -22.60 0.65
CA SER A 5 -32.77 -22.84 0.01
C SER A 5 -32.83 -22.17 -1.37
N ALA A 6 -33.60 -22.70 -2.30
CA ALA A 6 -33.66 -22.21 -3.68
C ALA A 6 -34.06 -20.72 -3.79
N ASP A 7 -34.85 -20.23 -2.82
CA ASP A 7 -35.37 -18.86 -2.77
C ASP A 7 -34.53 -17.92 -1.90
N GLU A 8 -33.52 -18.45 -1.22
CA GLU A 8 -32.62 -17.64 -0.38
C GLU A 8 -31.66 -16.85 -1.25
N LYS A 9 -31.60 -15.54 -1.02
CA LYS A 9 -30.67 -14.66 -1.71
C LYS A 9 -29.31 -14.66 -1.02
N ILE A 10 -28.28 -14.79 -1.82
CA ILE A 10 -26.89 -14.79 -1.38
C ILE A 10 -26.25 -13.53 -1.94
N ARG A 11 -25.52 -12.79 -1.12
CA ARG A 11 -24.72 -11.67 -1.59
C ARG A 11 -23.48 -12.17 -2.32
N VAL A 12 -23.27 -11.68 -3.54
CA VAL A 12 -22.13 -12.03 -4.39
C VAL A 12 -21.44 -10.78 -4.91
N SER A 13 -20.12 -10.85 -5.01
CA SER A 13 -19.28 -9.86 -5.70
C SER A 13 -19.03 -10.37 -7.12
N ILE A 14 -19.41 -9.61 -8.11
CA ILE A 14 -19.32 -9.97 -9.53
C ILE A 14 -18.29 -9.09 -10.20
N TRP A 15 -17.28 -9.72 -10.77
CA TRP A 15 -16.33 -9.07 -11.65
C TRP A 15 -16.84 -9.15 -13.08
N LEU A 16 -17.02 -7.99 -13.69
CA LEU A 16 -17.41 -7.83 -15.07
C LEU A 16 -16.18 -7.82 -15.97
N ARG A 17 -16.37 -7.99 -17.27
CA ARG A 17 -15.30 -7.78 -18.24
C ARG A 17 -14.78 -6.35 -18.13
N ASP A 18 -13.47 -6.20 -18.12
CA ASP A 18 -12.78 -4.92 -17.97
C ASP A 18 -13.01 -3.99 -19.19
N ILE A 19 -12.78 -2.70 -18.99
CA ILE A 19 -12.86 -1.68 -20.04
C ILE A 19 -11.75 -1.87 -21.08
N ASP A 20 -11.90 -1.28 -22.25
CA ASP A 20 -10.82 -1.20 -23.22
C ASP A 20 -9.79 -0.14 -22.79
N HIS A 21 -8.68 -0.59 -22.25
CA HIS A 21 -7.61 0.28 -21.77
C HIS A 21 -6.95 1.13 -22.89
N SER A 22 -7.03 0.72 -24.14
CA SER A 22 -6.54 1.56 -25.25
C SER A 22 -7.42 2.80 -25.46
N VAL A 23 -8.72 2.67 -25.25
CA VAL A 23 -9.66 3.80 -25.26
C VAL A 23 -9.40 4.70 -24.06
N GLU A 24 -9.22 4.11 -22.88
CA GLU A 24 -8.91 4.83 -21.65
C GLU A 24 -7.63 5.67 -21.78
N GLU A 25 -6.53 5.07 -22.23
CA GLU A 25 -5.25 5.76 -22.44
C GLU A 25 -5.38 6.94 -23.42
N ASN A 26 -6.14 6.76 -24.51
CA ASN A 26 -6.38 7.82 -25.47
C ASN A 26 -7.22 8.97 -24.89
N GLU A 27 -8.23 8.67 -24.07
CA GLU A 27 -9.05 9.71 -23.44
C GLU A 27 -8.28 10.45 -22.34
N ILE A 28 -7.49 9.76 -21.52
CA ILE A 28 -6.58 10.39 -20.54
C ILE A 28 -5.60 11.33 -21.27
N LYS A 29 -4.99 10.87 -22.35
CA LYS A 29 -4.07 11.70 -23.14
C LYS A 29 -4.74 12.98 -23.61
N LYS A 30 -5.93 12.91 -24.19
CA LYS A 30 -6.70 14.08 -24.64
C LYS A 30 -7.01 15.03 -23.49
N ALA A 31 -7.41 14.53 -22.33
CA ALA A 31 -7.72 15.34 -21.16
C ALA A 31 -6.48 16.08 -20.62
N ILE A 32 -5.32 15.42 -20.61
CA ILE A 32 -4.05 16.06 -20.24
C ILE A 32 -3.66 17.11 -21.28
N GLU A 33 -3.77 16.81 -22.59
CA GLU A 33 -3.50 17.77 -23.68
C GLU A 33 -4.35 19.06 -23.51
N GLN A 34 -5.62 18.92 -23.17
CA GLN A 34 -6.49 20.07 -22.91
C GLN A 34 -6.00 20.91 -21.74
N ASN A 35 -5.63 20.28 -20.62
CA ASN A 35 -5.10 20.98 -19.45
C ASN A 35 -3.75 21.68 -19.75
N VAL A 36 -2.90 21.07 -20.58
CA VAL A 36 -1.64 21.71 -21.05
C VAL A 36 -1.91 22.90 -21.96
N GLN A 37 -2.85 22.77 -22.92
CA GLN A 37 -3.23 23.89 -23.81
C GLN A 37 -3.85 25.07 -23.06
N GLN A 38 -4.57 24.81 -21.97
CA GLN A 38 -5.15 25.82 -21.10
C GLN A 38 -4.13 26.43 -20.11
N GLY A 39 -2.92 25.92 -20.06
CA GLY A 39 -1.85 26.38 -19.18
C GLY A 39 -1.98 25.89 -17.72
N PHE A 40 -2.87 24.96 -17.43
CA PHE A 40 -3.04 24.38 -16.10
C PHE A 40 -1.96 23.34 -15.76
N LEU A 41 -1.46 22.65 -16.79
CA LEU A 41 -0.40 21.65 -16.65
C LEU A 41 0.81 22.00 -17.52
N PRO A 42 2.04 21.70 -17.09
CA PRO A 42 3.23 21.87 -17.92
C PRO A 42 3.27 20.86 -19.07
N ALA A 43 3.97 21.21 -20.15
CA ALA A 43 4.09 20.35 -21.35
C ALA A 43 4.68 18.97 -21.05
N LYS A 44 5.53 18.85 -20.00
CA LYS A 44 6.12 17.58 -19.55
C LYS A 44 5.12 16.65 -18.81
N SER A 45 3.86 17.05 -18.63
CA SER A 45 2.83 16.25 -17.92
C SER A 45 2.58 14.89 -18.58
N PHE A 46 2.80 14.78 -19.89
CA PHE A 46 2.75 13.49 -20.59
C PHE A 46 3.83 12.53 -20.13
N ASP A 47 5.02 13.04 -19.85
CA ASP A 47 6.17 12.21 -19.51
C ASP A 47 5.94 11.46 -18.19
N VAL A 48 5.18 12.03 -17.26
CA VAL A 48 4.84 11.41 -15.96
C VAL A 48 3.95 10.18 -16.12
N PHE A 49 3.04 10.15 -17.10
CA PHE A 49 2.14 9.01 -17.34
C PHE A 49 2.63 8.05 -18.42
N GLN A 50 3.41 8.54 -19.38
CA GLN A 50 4.03 7.72 -20.41
C GLN A 50 5.37 7.10 -19.96
N ILE A 51 5.71 7.21 -18.69
CA ILE A 51 6.84 6.50 -18.10
C ILE A 51 6.50 4.99 -18.11
N GLY A 52 6.59 4.42 -19.24
CA GLY A 52 6.33 3.04 -19.57
C GLY A 52 6.80 2.68 -20.97
N ASP A 53 7.03 3.65 -21.83
CA ASP A 53 7.49 3.45 -23.18
C ASP A 53 8.92 3.96 -23.37
N ASN A 54 9.92 3.09 -23.08
CA ASN A 54 11.34 3.21 -23.51
C ASN A 54 12.09 4.51 -23.16
N LYS A 55 11.66 5.33 -22.21
CA LYS A 55 12.46 6.46 -21.73
C LYS A 55 13.24 6.05 -20.50
N LYS A 56 14.55 6.05 -20.60
CA LYS A 56 15.47 6.06 -19.46
C LYS A 56 15.20 7.32 -18.66
N ILE A 57 14.71 7.17 -17.43
CA ILE A 57 14.51 8.32 -16.56
C ILE A 57 15.87 8.61 -15.90
N GLU A 58 16.71 9.33 -16.60
CA GLU A 58 17.96 9.83 -16.06
C GLU A 58 17.74 11.08 -15.20
N ASP A 59 16.51 11.72 -15.27
CA ASP A 59 16.22 13.00 -14.61
C ASP A 59 14.84 13.08 -13.93
N PHE A 60 14.52 12.11 -13.03
CA PHE A 60 13.29 12.22 -12.19
C PHE A 60 13.17 13.57 -11.52
N LYS A 61 14.27 14.09 -11.02
CA LYS A 61 14.30 15.34 -10.29
C LYS A 61 13.93 16.54 -11.18
N GLU A 62 14.41 16.57 -12.45
CA GLU A 62 14.03 17.65 -13.39
C GLU A 62 12.53 17.63 -13.73
N ILE A 63 11.92 16.44 -13.78
CA ILE A 63 10.49 16.30 -13.99
C ILE A 63 9.75 16.81 -12.73
N ASP A 64 10.14 16.37 -11.54
CA ASP A 64 9.51 16.77 -10.29
C ASP A 64 9.60 18.28 -10.03
N ASP A 65 10.75 18.90 -10.30
CA ASP A 65 10.98 20.33 -10.14
C ASP A 65 10.15 21.17 -11.13
N SER A 66 9.58 20.55 -12.17
CA SER A 66 8.75 21.24 -13.17
C SER A 66 7.27 21.37 -12.78
N PHE A 67 6.84 20.75 -11.67
CA PHE A 67 5.44 20.74 -11.23
C PHE A 67 5.24 21.45 -9.90
N SER A 68 4.22 22.34 -9.83
CA SER A 68 3.68 22.80 -8.54
C SER A 68 2.85 21.67 -7.87
N ILE A 69 2.58 21.85 -6.58
CA ILE A 69 1.73 20.91 -5.81
C ILE A 69 0.34 20.78 -6.45
N GLU A 70 -0.27 21.91 -6.83
CA GLU A 70 -1.59 21.95 -7.46
C GLU A 70 -1.58 21.23 -8.82
N GLN A 71 -0.50 21.38 -9.59
CA GLN A 71 -0.35 20.70 -10.87
C GLN A 71 -0.21 19.18 -10.69
N LYS A 72 0.49 18.73 -9.64
CA LYS A 72 0.59 17.33 -9.26
C LYS A 72 -0.78 16.74 -8.96
N GLN A 73 -1.57 17.44 -8.15
CA GLN A 73 -2.93 17.02 -7.79
C GLN A 73 -3.86 17.02 -9.01
N LEU A 74 -3.79 18.03 -9.86
CA LEU A 74 -4.61 18.12 -11.06
C LEU A 74 -4.31 16.97 -12.04
N LEU A 75 -3.04 16.59 -12.19
CA LEU A 75 -2.64 15.49 -13.07
C LEU A 75 -3.26 14.15 -12.63
N ILE A 76 -3.21 13.86 -11.33
CA ILE A 76 -3.81 12.65 -10.73
C ILE A 76 -5.34 12.68 -10.90
N ALA A 77 -5.96 13.82 -10.58
CA ALA A 77 -7.40 14.00 -10.69
C ALA A 77 -7.91 13.81 -12.13
N THR A 78 -7.20 14.39 -13.11
CA THR A 78 -7.55 14.28 -14.54
C THR A 78 -7.59 12.81 -15.00
N LYS A 79 -6.57 12.03 -14.66
CA LYS A 79 -6.55 10.58 -14.99
C LYS A 79 -7.73 9.86 -14.35
N ARG A 80 -7.92 10.07 -13.05
CA ARG A 80 -8.94 9.35 -12.27
C ARG A 80 -10.37 9.67 -12.75
N GLU A 81 -10.67 10.91 -13.07
CA GLU A 81 -11.96 11.33 -13.61
C GLU A 81 -12.31 10.57 -14.90
N VAL A 82 -11.35 10.47 -15.83
CA VAL A 82 -11.55 9.73 -17.09
C VAL A 82 -11.82 8.25 -16.80
N SER A 83 -10.99 7.62 -16.00
CA SER A 83 -11.13 6.20 -15.65
C SER A 83 -12.46 5.91 -14.96
N SER A 84 -12.84 6.72 -13.95
CA SER A 84 -14.11 6.56 -13.23
C SER A 84 -15.34 6.68 -14.14
N ARG A 85 -15.32 7.63 -15.06
CA ARG A 85 -16.39 7.78 -16.05
C ARG A 85 -16.53 6.56 -16.95
N LEU A 86 -15.42 5.98 -17.40
CA LEU A 86 -15.43 4.80 -18.27
C LEU A 86 -15.91 3.55 -17.52
N TYR A 87 -15.46 3.34 -16.27
CA TYR A 87 -15.95 2.23 -15.44
C TYR A 87 -17.43 2.35 -15.12
N SER A 88 -17.88 3.54 -14.71
CA SER A 88 -19.31 3.79 -14.44
C SER A 88 -20.18 3.47 -15.65
N LYS A 89 -19.75 3.90 -16.84
CA LYS A 89 -20.46 3.63 -18.10
C LYS A 89 -20.48 2.13 -18.42
N ASN A 90 -19.33 1.47 -18.37
CA ASN A 90 -19.21 0.02 -18.63
C ASN A 90 -20.10 -0.79 -17.69
N ASN A 91 -20.02 -0.53 -16.38
CA ASN A 91 -20.78 -1.27 -15.39
C ASN A 91 -22.28 -1.07 -15.56
N LEU A 92 -22.73 0.14 -15.90
CA LEU A 92 -24.13 0.43 -16.17
C LEU A 92 -24.64 -0.29 -17.42
N GLU A 93 -23.90 -0.25 -18.53
CA GLU A 93 -24.26 -0.94 -19.78
C GLU A 93 -24.35 -2.45 -19.59
N VAL A 94 -23.36 -3.03 -18.90
CA VAL A 94 -23.33 -4.47 -18.62
C VAL A 94 -24.46 -4.86 -17.66
N THR A 95 -24.71 -4.08 -16.62
CA THR A 95 -25.81 -4.32 -15.67
C THR A 95 -27.15 -4.38 -16.37
N HIS A 96 -27.47 -3.42 -17.24
CA HIS A 96 -28.72 -3.40 -18.01
C HIS A 96 -28.83 -4.58 -19.00
N LYS A 97 -27.72 -5.13 -19.46
CA LYS A 97 -27.69 -6.28 -20.36
C LYS A 97 -27.96 -7.61 -19.65
N ILE A 98 -27.42 -7.77 -18.45
CA ILE A 98 -27.38 -9.05 -17.73
C ILE A 98 -28.54 -9.21 -16.77
N PHE A 99 -28.97 -8.13 -16.10
CA PHE A 99 -29.99 -8.18 -15.04
C PHE A 99 -31.32 -7.60 -15.48
N SER A 100 -32.41 -8.20 -14.97
CA SER A 100 -33.74 -7.58 -15.02
C SER A 100 -33.78 -6.33 -14.12
N GLU A 101 -34.79 -5.47 -14.32
CA GLU A 101 -35.01 -4.29 -13.47
C GLU A 101 -35.12 -4.69 -11.98
N GLU A 102 -35.86 -5.75 -11.68
CA GLU A 102 -36.03 -6.28 -10.33
C GLU A 102 -34.69 -6.76 -9.71
N GLN A 103 -33.83 -7.37 -10.53
CA GLN A 103 -32.49 -7.79 -10.07
C GLN A 103 -31.59 -6.59 -9.85
N ALA A 104 -31.62 -5.60 -10.74
CA ALA A 104 -30.80 -4.40 -10.63
C ALA A 104 -31.08 -3.59 -9.34
N GLU A 105 -32.34 -3.58 -8.86
CA GLU A 105 -32.71 -2.96 -7.58
C GLU A 105 -32.07 -3.62 -6.35
N ARG A 106 -31.52 -4.84 -6.50
CA ARG A 106 -30.83 -5.59 -5.44
C ARG A 106 -29.32 -5.38 -5.41
N ILE A 107 -28.79 -4.50 -6.26
CA ILE A 107 -27.38 -4.13 -6.24
C ILE A 107 -27.11 -3.33 -4.97
N THR A 108 -26.17 -3.82 -4.16
CA THR A 108 -25.77 -3.20 -2.89
C THR A 108 -24.50 -2.38 -3.00
N PHE A 109 -23.67 -2.64 -4.01
CA PHE A 109 -22.50 -1.85 -4.34
C PHE A 109 -22.31 -1.82 -5.85
N PHE A 110 -22.05 -0.64 -6.38
CA PHE A 110 -21.79 -0.39 -7.80
C PHE A 110 -20.50 0.43 -7.90
N SER A 111 -19.42 -0.22 -8.35
CA SER A 111 -18.13 0.46 -8.42
C SER A 111 -18.09 1.49 -9.55
N HIS A 112 -17.53 2.65 -9.24
CA HIS A 112 -17.17 3.68 -10.23
C HIS A 112 -15.71 3.60 -10.65
N TYR A 113 -14.92 2.71 -10.04
CA TYR A 113 -13.47 2.64 -10.21
C TYR A 113 -12.94 1.26 -10.62
N SER A 114 -13.83 0.27 -10.70
CA SER A 114 -13.47 -1.10 -11.10
C SER A 114 -14.62 -1.79 -11.81
N PRO A 115 -14.38 -2.84 -12.61
CA PRO A 115 -15.45 -3.62 -13.24
C PRO A 115 -16.09 -4.57 -12.21
N ASN A 116 -16.60 -4.02 -11.10
CA ASN A 116 -17.12 -4.79 -9.98
C ASN A 116 -18.45 -4.26 -9.46
N ILE A 117 -19.35 -5.19 -9.16
CA ILE A 117 -20.64 -4.92 -8.48
C ILE A 117 -20.87 -5.95 -7.39
N THR A 118 -21.65 -5.58 -6.37
CA THR A 118 -22.14 -6.51 -5.35
C THR A 118 -23.66 -6.53 -5.39
N ILE A 119 -24.26 -7.72 -5.42
CA ILE A 119 -25.70 -7.92 -5.63
C ILE A 119 -26.21 -9.14 -4.85
N ASP A 120 -27.47 -9.10 -4.42
CA ASP A 120 -28.15 -10.21 -3.75
C ASP A 120 -28.93 -11.05 -4.78
N LEU A 121 -28.50 -12.30 -5.01
CA LEU A 121 -29.05 -13.23 -6.00
C LEU A 121 -29.39 -14.58 -5.39
N THR A 122 -30.38 -15.26 -5.94
CA THR A 122 -30.65 -16.68 -5.65
C THR A 122 -29.61 -17.59 -6.31
N THR A 123 -29.46 -18.80 -5.84
CA THR A 123 -28.56 -19.80 -6.46
C THR A 123 -28.85 -20.07 -7.93
N GLU A 124 -30.13 -20.01 -8.31
CA GLU A 124 -30.57 -20.23 -9.71
C GLU A 124 -30.20 -19.03 -10.59
N GLU A 125 -30.38 -17.79 -10.10
CA GLU A 125 -29.96 -16.58 -10.80
C GLU A 125 -28.46 -16.55 -10.99
N ILE A 126 -27.65 -16.93 -9.97
CA ILE A 126 -26.20 -17.03 -10.07
C ILE A 126 -25.79 -18.01 -11.19
N LYS A 127 -26.43 -19.18 -11.27
CA LYS A 127 -26.16 -20.15 -12.34
C LYS A 127 -26.51 -19.61 -13.73
N GLN A 128 -27.63 -18.88 -13.86
CA GLN A 128 -28.06 -18.30 -15.14
C GLN A 128 -27.04 -17.27 -15.65
N ILE A 129 -26.53 -16.42 -14.78
CA ILE A 129 -25.60 -15.37 -15.20
C ILE A 129 -24.13 -15.85 -15.30
N SER A 130 -23.76 -16.93 -14.62
CA SER A 130 -22.36 -17.38 -14.51
C SER A 130 -21.68 -17.73 -15.85
N ASN A 131 -22.47 -17.98 -16.89
CA ASN A 131 -22.00 -18.29 -18.24
C ASN A 131 -22.10 -17.10 -19.22
N GLN A 132 -22.52 -15.92 -18.75
CA GLN A 132 -22.57 -14.73 -19.59
C GLN A 132 -21.16 -14.26 -19.95
N GLU A 133 -20.98 -13.83 -21.19
CA GLU A 133 -19.67 -13.41 -21.71
C GLU A 133 -19.13 -12.17 -20.99
N GLU A 134 -20.00 -11.36 -20.43
CA GLU A 134 -19.70 -10.15 -19.71
C GLU A 134 -19.20 -10.39 -18.28
N ILE A 135 -19.32 -11.61 -17.75
CA ILE A 135 -18.91 -11.96 -16.40
C ILE A 135 -17.55 -12.64 -16.42
N GLU A 136 -16.58 -12.02 -15.76
CA GLU A 136 -15.26 -12.59 -15.58
C GLU A 136 -15.27 -13.59 -14.43
N LYS A 137 -15.84 -13.20 -13.28
CA LYS A 137 -15.85 -14.04 -12.08
C LYS A 137 -16.93 -13.63 -11.09
N ILE A 138 -17.40 -14.60 -10.30
CA ILE A 138 -18.35 -14.42 -9.20
C ILE A 138 -17.70 -14.95 -7.92
N TYR A 139 -17.67 -14.12 -6.88
CA TYR A 139 -17.24 -14.48 -5.52
C TYR A 139 -18.42 -14.43 -4.57
N PHE A 140 -18.43 -15.27 -3.54
CA PHE A 140 -19.31 -15.10 -2.42
C PHE A 140 -18.87 -13.90 -1.61
N TYR A 141 -19.71 -12.90 -1.48
CA TYR A 141 -19.44 -11.75 -0.62
C TYR A 141 -19.74 -12.13 0.83
N ARG A 142 -18.81 -11.84 1.69
CA ARG A 142 -19.00 -11.98 3.15
C ARG A 142 -19.02 -10.58 3.74
N GLU A 143 -20.00 -10.35 4.63
CA GLU A 143 -20.03 -9.10 5.38
C GLU A 143 -18.70 -8.92 6.14
N PRO A 144 -18.15 -7.71 6.13
CA PRO A 144 -16.95 -7.42 6.89
C PRO A 144 -17.17 -7.71 8.38
N VAL A 145 -16.35 -8.55 8.96
CA VAL A 145 -16.24 -8.71 10.39
C VAL A 145 -15.06 -7.86 10.83
N PHE A 146 -15.33 -6.78 11.52
CA PHE A 146 -14.28 -5.94 12.08
C PHE A 146 -13.72 -6.64 13.30
N GLU A 147 -12.56 -7.22 13.17
CA GLU A 147 -11.81 -7.64 14.35
C GLU A 147 -11.32 -6.37 15.04
N ASP A 148 -11.81 -6.12 16.23
CA ASP A 148 -11.26 -5.10 17.13
C ASP A 148 -9.79 -5.50 17.39
N THR A 149 -8.88 -4.76 16.78
CA THR A 149 -7.45 -5.02 16.92
C THR A 149 -6.89 -4.44 18.24
N SER A 150 -7.75 -4.07 19.17
CA SER A 150 -7.33 -3.68 20.51
C SER A 150 -6.64 -4.86 21.19
N ILE A 151 -5.35 -4.72 21.43
CA ILE A 151 -4.59 -5.71 22.20
C ILE A 151 -4.90 -5.47 23.65
N ASP A 152 -5.24 -6.56 24.38
CA ASP A 152 -5.35 -6.56 25.81
C ASP A 152 -4.06 -6.00 26.44
N GLU A 153 -4.17 -4.87 27.13
CA GLU A 153 -3.08 -4.02 27.64
C GLU A 153 -2.17 -4.70 28.68
N SER A 154 -2.41 -5.98 28.99
CA SER A 154 -1.78 -6.64 30.14
C SER A 154 -0.39 -7.20 29.89
N ILE A 155 0.16 -7.18 28.68
CA ILE A 155 1.30 -8.05 28.35
C ILE A 155 2.69 -7.44 28.63
N GLU A 156 2.90 -6.13 28.72
CA GLU A 156 4.24 -5.56 29.01
C GLU A 156 4.30 -4.28 29.87
N SER A 157 3.32 -4.01 30.73
CA SER A 157 3.23 -2.74 31.48
C SER A 157 4.24 -2.55 32.63
N ASN A 158 5.23 -3.40 32.84
CA ASN A 158 5.96 -3.46 34.10
C ASN A 158 7.14 -2.51 34.30
N ASN A 159 7.56 -1.67 33.34
CA ASN A 159 8.78 -0.87 33.49
C ASN A 159 8.74 0.62 33.14
N PHE A 160 7.59 1.23 32.82
CA PHE A 160 7.58 2.62 32.29
C PHE A 160 6.97 3.68 33.23
N ARG A 161 6.96 3.46 34.55
CA ARG A 161 6.30 4.38 35.50
C ARG A 161 6.99 5.72 35.78
N ASN A 162 8.15 6.03 35.21
CA ASN A 162 8.93 7.20 35.63
C ASN A 162 9.49 8.13 34.53
N GLU A 163 9.08 8.02 33.28
CA GLU A 163 9.52 8.99 32.28
C GLU A 163 8.32 9.72 31.68
N SER A 164 8.16 10.98 32.06
CA SER A 164 7.22 11.95 31.54
C SER A 164 7.66 12.47 30.19
N VAL A 165 7.78 11.62 29.18
CA VAL A 165 8.16 12.10 27.85
C VAL A 165 7.45 11.24 26.81
N PHE A 166 6.70 11.91 25.91
CA PHE A 166 6.25 11.30 24.67
C PHE A 166 7.48 10.76 23.96
N THR A 167 7.58 9.44 23.83
CA THR A 167 8.72 8.85 23.15
C THR A 167 8.53 9.04 21.66
N ASP A 168 9.37 9.85 21.04
CA ASP A 168 9.42 10.09 19.59
C ASP A 168 10.16 8.95 18.84
N TYR A 169 10.31 7.79 19.49
CA TYR A 169 11.11 6.71 18.91
C TYR A 169 10.54 6.20 17.58
N GLN A 170 9.20 6.26 17.41
CA GLN A 170 8.54 5.85 16.18
C GLN A 170 8.95 6.69 14.98
N TYR A 171 9.33 7.94 15.17
CA TYR A 171 9.74 8.83 14.10
C TYR A 171 11.26 8.94 13.98
N SER A 172 11.98 8.94 15.10
CA SER A 172 13.44 9.02 15.12
C SER A 172 14.10 7.75 14.56
N THR A 173 13.58 6.57 14.91
CA THR A 173 14.14 5.29 14.43
C THR A 173 13.82 4.98 12.96
N THR A 174 12.80 5.61 12.41
CA THR A 174 12.35 5.41 11.01
C THR A 174 12.89 6.47 10.04
N GLY A 175 13.56 7.51 10.57
CA GLY A 175 14.02 8.65 9.78
C GLY A 175 12.94 9.68 9.44
N ILE A 176 11.69 9.48 9.88
CA ILE A 176 10.58 10.42 9.65
C ILE A 176 10.86 11.78 10.29
N ALA A 177 11.30 11.79 11.55
CA ALA A 177 11.63 13.03 12.24
C ALA A 177 12.70 13.83 11.50
N GLU A 178 13.76 13.17 11.01
CA GLU A 178 14.83 13.84 10.27
C GLU A 178 14.30 14.44 8.95
N LEU A 179 13.48 13.72 8.19
CA LEU A 179 12.90 14.24 6.96
C LEU A 179 11.95 15.40 7.22
N ARG A 180 11.13 15.31 8.28
CA ARG A 180 10.21 16.38 8.70
C ARG A 180 10.98 17.64 9.14
N ASP A 181 11.93 17.48 10.06
CA ASP A 181 12.53 18.60 10.79
C ASP A 181 13.71 19.21 10.05
N SER A 182 14.50 18.41 9.29
CA SER A 182 15.70 18.87 8.60
C SER A 182 15.50 19.11 7.10
N TYR A 183 14.58 18.38 6.45
CA TYR A 183 14.31 18.52 5.02
C TYR A 183 12.98 19.20 4.71
N GLY A 184 12.17 19.53 5.73
CA GLY A 184 10.87 20.19 5.56
C GLY A 184 9.80 19.33 4.89
N LEU A 185 9.96 17.99 4.94
CA LEU A 185 8.99 17.06 4.38
C LEU A 185 7.87 16.78 5.40
N THR A 186 6.97 17.75 5.54
CA THR A 186 5.89 17.78 6.53
C THR A 186 4.56 17.24 6.01
N GLY A 187 4.52 16.73 4.77
CA GLY A 187 3.32 16.26 4.10
C GLY A 187 2.53 17.37 3.38
N ALA A 188 3.07 18.59 3.29
CA ALA A 188 2.39 19.71 2.66
C ALA A 188 1.94 19.39 1.23
N GLY A 189 0.63 19.62 0.94
CA GLY A 189 0.01 19.33 -0.35
C GLY A 189 -0.24 17.86 -0.64
N VAL A 190 -0.07 16.96 0.34
CA VAL A 190 -0.37 15.54 0.21
C VAL A 190 -1.72 15.24 0.84
N LYS A 191 -2.62 14.63 0.06
CA LYS A 191 -3.91 14.12 0.52
C LYS A 191 -3.76 12.68 1.01
N ILE A 192 -4.09 12.45 2.28
CA ILE A 192 -4.06 11.12 2.90
C ILE A 192 -5.48 10.68 3.22
N GLY A 193 -5.93 9.60 2.61
CA GLY A 193 -7.17 8.91 2.96
C GLY A 193 -6.95 7.96 4.13
N ILE A 194 -7.79 8.09 5.14
CA ILE A 194 -7.78 7.22 6.30
C ILE A 194 -9.11 6.48 6.35
N LEU A 195 -9.04 5.16 6.23
CA LEU A 195 -10.17 4.27 6.31
C LEU A 195 -10.15 3.57 7.67
N ASP A 196 -11.02 4.01 8.60
CA ASP A 196 -11.01 3.52 9.98
C ASP A 196 -12.35 3.80 10.69
N SER A 197 -12.45 3.44 11.98
CA SER A 197 -13.53 3.82 12.87
C SER A 197 -13.27 5.19 13.49
N PHE A 198 -14.21 6.12 13.35
CA PHE A 198 -14.05 7.48 13.86
C PHE A 198 -15.11 7.82 14.89
N PHE A 199 -14.71 8.72 15.77
CA PHE A 199 -15.57 9.28 16.80
C PHE A 199 -16.51 10.36 16.22
N SER A 200 -17.78 10.39 16.63
CA SER A 200 -18.76 11.38 16.14
C SER A 200 -18.43 12.85 16.48
N SER A 201 -17.50 13.06 17.41
CA SER A 201 -17.06 14.39 17.87
C SER A 201 -15.54 14.60 17.71
N TRP A 202 -14.95 14.12 16.62
CA TRP A 202 -13.52 14.31 16.32
C TRP A 202 -13.06 15.79 16.37
N SER A 203 -13.98 16.74 16.16
CA SER A 203 -13.70 18.17 16.24
C SER A 203 -13.37 18.67 17.65
N SER A 204 -13.50 17.83 18.68
CA SER A 204 -13.17 18.17 20.07
C SER A 204 -11.81 17.64 20.53
N VAL A 205 -10.99 17.12 19.61
CA VAL A 205 -9.70 16.52 19.96
C VAL A 205 -8.60 17.57 19.89
N ASP A 206 -8.08 17.95 21.03
CA ASP A 206 -7.19 19.09 21.23
C ASP A 206 -5.79 18.96 20.59
N TYR A 207 -5.41 17.78 20.09
CA TYR A 207 -4.10 17.53 19.49
C TYR A 207 -4.10 17.44 17.97
N LEU A 208 -5.24 17.72 17.34
CA LEU A 208 -5.34 17.92 15.90
C LEU A 208 -5.65 19.36 15.60
N ASP A 209 -4.94 19.96 14.69
CA ASP A 209 -5.40 21.21 14.10
C ASP A 209 -6.68 20.89 13.29
N ASN A 210 -7.78 21.59 13.60
CA ASN A 210 -9.07 21.42 12.91
C ASN A 210 -8.95 21.65 11.39
N ASN A 211 -7.91 22.31 10.93
CA ASN A 211 -7.63 22.54 9.50
C ASN A 211 -6.98 21.34 8.81
N SER A 212 -6.48 20.34 9.54
CA SER A 212 -5.87 19.15 8.94
C SER A 212 -6.90 18.22 8.32
N ILE A 213 -8.14 18.18 8.81
CA ILE A 213 -9.20 17.31 8.28
C ILE A 213 -10.05 18.09 7.27
N GLN A 214 -9.91 17.73 6.00
CA GLN A 214 -10.56 18.38 4.87
C GLN A 214 -11.89 17.72 4.49
N TYR A 215 -12.07 16.44 4.80
CA TYR A 215 -13.24 15.66 4.40
C TYR A 215 -13.52 14.55 5.39
N SER A 216 -14.80 14.31 5.65
CA SER A 216 -15.23 13.14 6.40
C SER A 216 -16.45 12.51 5.74
N TYR A 217 -16.40 11.20 5.53
CA TYR A 217 -17.53 10.40 5.05
C TYR A 217 -17.82 9.31 6.08
N CYS A 218 -19.08 9.22 6.47
CA CYS A 218 -19.56 8.14 7.32
C CYS A 218 -20.85 7.61 6.72
N GLU A 219 -20.87 6.31 6.41
CA GLU A 219 -22.08 5.64 5.95
C GLU A 219 -23.13 5.66 7.06
N SER A 220 -24.39 6.01 6.72
CA SER A 220 -25.48 6.16 7.70
C SER A 220 -25.72 4.86 8.47
N GLY A 221 -25.62 4.94 9.81
CA GLY A 221 -25.81 3.81 10.73
C GLY A 221 -24.56 3.02 11.07
N ALA A 222 -23.43 3.29 10.41
CA ALA A 222 -22.16 2.65 10.70
C ALA A 222 -21.39 3.40 11.78
N TRP A 223 -20.92 2.72 12.80
CA TRP A 223 -19.86 3.13 13.74
C TRP A 223 -20.07 4.35 14.63
N VAL A 224 -21.15 5.11 14.43
CA VAL A 224 -21.44 6.35 15.17
C VAL A 224 -21.76 6.08 16.65
N ASN A 225 -22.01 4.83 17.03
CA ASN A 225 -22.45 4.46 18.37
C ASN A 225 -21.36 3.85 19.26
N SER A 226 -20.16 3.62 18.75
CA SER A 226 -19.05 3.16 19.58
C SER A 226 -18.09 4.31 19.83
N TYR A 227 -17.71 4.47 21.08
CA TYR A 227 -16.68 5.41 21.52
C TYR A 227 -15.29 4.92 21.08
N SER A 228 -15.11 4.60 19.80
CA SER A 228 -13.81 4.16 19.30
C SER A 228 -12.86 5.35 19.21
N THR A 229 -11.82 5.32 20.00
CA THR A 229 -10.70 6.26 19.92
C THR A 229 -9.66 5.84 18.89
N HIS A 230 -9.81 4.66 18.30
CA HIS A 230 -8.80 4.03 17.44
C HIS A 230 -8.42 4.91 16.25
N GLY A 231 -9.40 5.34 15.43
CA GLY A 231 -9.14 6.23 14.31
C GLY A 231 -8.49 7.56 14.73
N MET A 232 -8.75 8.03 15.95
CA MET A 232 -8.13 9.24 16.49
C MET A 232 -6.64 9.07 16.76
N LEU A 233 -6.21 7.88 17.22
CA LEU A 233 -4.79 7.57 17.39
C LEU A 233 -4.07 7.57 16.03
N ILE A 234 -4.74 7.06 14.98
CA ILE A 234 -4.20 7.07 13.61
C ILE A 234 -4.01 8.50 13.12
N LEU A 235 -5.01 9.37 13.31
CA LEU A 235 -4.91 10.79 12.95
C LEU A 235 -3.78 11.49 13.73
N CYS A 236 -3.64 11.19 15.02
CA CYS A 236 -2.57 11.72 15.86
C CYS A 236 -1.18 11.32 15.35
N LEU A 237 -0.99 10.05 14.97
CA LEU A 237 0.28 9.57 14.39
C LEU A 237 0.62 10.27 13.07
N LEU A 238 -0.37 10.63 12.26
CA LEU A 238 -0.14 11.31 11.00
C LEU A 238 0.10 12.81 11.17
N ALA A 239 -0.86 13.52 11.77
CA ALA A 239 -0.88 14.98 11.80
C ALA A 239 -1.09 15.57 13.19
N GLY A 240 -0.86 14.82 14.27
CA GLY A 240 -0.95 15.35 15.62
C GLY A 240 -0.05 16.55 15.81
N ASN A 241 -0.58 17.59 16.45
CA ASN A 241 0.15 18.81 16.80
C ASN A 241 -0.28 19.25 18.21
N TYR A 242 0.42 18.76 19.20
CA TYR A 242 0.11 19.03 20.59
C TYR A 242 1.26 19.77 21.26
N HIS A 243 0.94 20.82 21.97
CA HIS A 243 1.88 21.53 22.83
C HIS A 243 1.22 21.90 24.13
N ASN A 244 1.78 21.46 25.24
CA ASN A 244 1.37 21.86 26.58
C ASN A 244 2.36 22.92 27.12
N SER A 245 1.88 24.17 27.22
CA SER A 245 2.70 25.29 27.72
C SER A 245 3.03 25.21 29.21
N GLU A 246 2.27 24.43 29.99
CA GLU A 246 2.49 24.29 31.43
C GLU A 246 3.56 23.23 31.76
N THR A 247 3.56 22.11 31.04
CA THR A 247 4.53 21.02 31.23
C THR A 247 5.71 21.10 30.28
N GLY A 248 5.58 21.85 29.17
CA GLY A 248 6.57 21.89 28.09
C GLY A 248 6.50 20.66 27.16
N ASP A 249 5.56 19.75 27.40
CA ASP A 249 5.41 18.56 26.57
C ASP A 249 4.90 18.93 25.16
N SER A 250 5.47 18.29 24.15
CA SER A 250 5.04 18.46 22.76
C SER A 250 4.99 17.14 22.03
N TYR A 251 4.03 17.01 21.15
CA TYR A 251 3.88 15.87 20.24
C TYR A 251 3.63 16.37 18.83
N LEU A 252 4.39 15.87 17.87
CA LEU A 252 4.23 16.22 16.47
C LEU A 252 4.15 14.94 15.63
N GLY A 253 3.07 14.81 14.85
CA GLY A 253 2.84 13.69 13.95
C GLY A 253 3.90 13.57 12.84
N ALA A 254 3.83 12.50 12.08
CA ALA A 254 4.76 12.24 10.98
C ALA A 254 4.73 13.34 9.92
N VAL A 255 3.52 13.83 9.58
CA VAL A 255 3.25 14.76 8.48
C VAL A 255 2.18 15.79 8.88
N PRO A 256 2.54 16.73 9.75
CA PRO A 256 1.58 17.66 10.36
C PRO A 256 0.87 18.59 9.37
N ASP A 257 1.43 18.83 8.19
CA ASP A 257 0.87 19.71 7.15
C ASP A 257 0.12 18.93 6.06
N ALA A 258 -0.09 17.61 6.22
CA ALA A 258 -0.87 16.83 5.26
C ALA A 258 -2.37 17.13 5.37
N GLU A 259 -3.07 17.01 4.24
CA GLU A 259 -4.53 17.10 4.18
C GLU A 259 -5.15 15.72 4.46
N LEU A 260 -5.91 15.59 5.56
CA LEU A 260 -6.50 14.33 5.99
C LEU A 260 -7.94 14.21 5.47
N TYR A 261 -8.23 13.06 4.85
CA TYR A 261 -9.55 12.69 4.34
C TYR A 261 -9.96 11.39 5.04
N ILE A 262 -11.00 11.46 5.87
CA ILE A 262 -11.41 10.33 6.71
C ILE A 262 -12.68 9.67 6.16
N SER A 263 -12.72 8.35 6.19
CA SER A 263 -13.90 7.60 5.78
C SER A 263 -14.06 6.32 6.61
N GLY A 264 -15.31 5.99 6.95
CA GLY A 264 -15.63 4.79 7.71
C GLY A 264 -17.08 4.36 7.52
N GLY A 265 -17.32 3.05 7.50
CA GLY A 265 -18.64 2.50 7.29
C GLY A 265 -18.63 0.98 7.14
N TYR A 266 -19.82 0.36 7.05
CA TYR A 266 -19.95 -1.09 6.86
C TYR A 266 -19.46 -1.56 5.49
N SER A 267 -19.67 -0.75 4.44
CA SER A 267 -19.17 -1.05 3.11
C SER A 267 -17.81 -0.39 2.90
N TYR A 268 -16.72 -1.10 3.19
CA TYR A 268 -15.39 -0.54 3.05
C TYR A 268 -15.07 -0.10 1.60
N ARG A 269 -15.63 -0.77 0.56
CA ARG A 269 -15.43 -0.38 -0.85
C ARG A 269 -16.08 0.96 -1.14
N THR A 270 -17.32 1.19 -0.67
CA THR A 270 -17.98 2.48 -0.76
C THR A 270 -17.18 3.58 -0.06
N CYS A 271 -16.72 3.30 1.15
CA CYS A 271 -15.90 4.23 1.92
C CYS A 271 -14.56 4.53 1.23
N PHE A 272 -13.96 3.54 0.60
CA PHE A 272 -12.73 3.70 -0.16
C PHE A 272 -12.95 4.57 -1.40
N GLU A 273 -14.00 4.30 -2.19
CA GLU A 273 -14.32 5.08 -3.37
C GLU A 273 -14.69 6.54 -3.03
N ALA A 274 -15.33 6.78 -1.90
CA ALA A 274 -15.57 8.14 -1.41
C ALA A 274 -14.27 8.93 -1.17
N LEU A 275 -13.18 8.28 -0.76
CA LEU A 275 -11.86 8.90 -0.67
C LEU A 275 -11.25 9.15 -2.07
N LEU A 276 -11.45 8.22 -3.01
CA LEU A 276 -10.97 8.41 -4.39
C LEU A 276 -11.65 9.60 -5.06
N ASP A 277 -12.94 9.82 -4.82
CA ASP A 277 -13.72 10.96 -5.32
C ASP A 277 -13.13 12.32 -4.87
N GLN A 278 -12.46 12.34 -3.72
CA GLN A 278 -11.76 13.52 -3.21
C GLN A 278 -10.33 13.71 -3.81
N GLY A 279 -9.93 12.88 -4.75
CA GLY A 279 -8.61 12.95 -5.37
C GLY A 279 -7.48 12.41 -4.49
N VAL A 280 -7.79 11.63 -3.47
CA VAL A 280 -6.79 10.97 -2.60
C VAL A 280 -6.03 9.91 -3.38
N ASN A 281 -4.70 9.90 -3.28
CA ASN A 281 -3.81 8.91 -3.93
C ASN A 281 -2.92 8.13 -2.96
N LEU A 282 -3.05 8.39 -1.66
CA LEU A 282 -2.44 7.63 -0.58
C LEU A 282 -3.53 7.27 0.42
N ILE A 283 -3.81 5.99 0.57
CA ILE A 283 -4.85 5.50 1.49
C ILE A 283 -4.22 4.53 2.48
N THR A 284 -4.48 4.76 3.76
CA THR A 284 -4.11 3.84 4.85
C THR A 284 -5.34 3.29 5.54
N THR A 285 -5.26 2.00 5.92
CA THR A 285 -6.26 1.36 6.76
C THR A 285 -5.59 0.61 7.91
N SER A 286 -6.17 0.78 9.09
CA SER A 286 -5.71 0.12 10.30
C SER A 286 -6.70 -0.90 10.82
N PHE A 287 -7.73 -1.23 10.04
CA PHE A 287 -8.59 -2.38 10.24
C PHE A 287 -8.50 -3.33 9.04
N ALA A 288 -9.00 -4.53 9.19
CA ALA A 288 -9.08 -5.48 8.11
C ALA A 288 -10.40 -6.24 8.15
N VAL A 289 -10.81 -6.73 6.98
CA VAL A 289 -12.05 -7.47 6.77
C VAL A 289 -11.73 -8.95 6.72
N ALA A 290 -12.36 -9.74 7.56
CA ALA A 290 -12.28 -11.19 7.56
C ALA A 290 -13.23 -11.75 6.49
N GLY A 291 -12.72 -11.94 5.26
CA GLY A 291 -13.50 -12.49 4.13
C GLY A 291 -13.17 -13.97 3.85
N ASP A 292 -12.20 -14.19 2.97
CA ASP A 292 -11.86 -15.51 2.40
C ASP A 292 -10.92 -16.37 3.26
N GLY A 293 -10.65 -15.96 4.51
CA GLY A 293 -9.69 -16.62 5.41
C GLY A 293 -8.29 -16.01 5.35
N TYR A 294 -7.51 -16.27 6.41
CA TYR A 294 -6.16 -15.71 6.55
C TYR A 294 -5.19 -16.23 5.49
N ASN A 295 -4.20 -15.41 5.15
CA ASN A 295 -3.13 -15.74 4.19
C ASN A 295 -3.67 -16.14 2.80
N THR A 296 -4.81 -15.60 2.40
CA THR A 296 -5.48 -15.93 1.13
C THR A 296 -5.59 -14.69 0.25
N TYR A 297 -5.18 -14.82 -1.00
CA TYR A 297 -5.45 -13.83 -2.04
C TYR A 297 -6.88 -14.05 -2.57
N GLY A 298 -7.83 -13.29 -2.05
CA GLY A 298 -9.24 -13.40 -2.38
C GLY A 298 -9.79 -12.21 -3.17
N ASP A 299 -11.11 -12.05 -3.14
CA ASP A 299 -11.83 -10.97 -3.82
C ASP A 299 -11.39 -9.58 -3.35
N ASP A 300 -11.17 -9.41 -2.04
CA ASP A 300 -10.73 -8.13 -1.46
C ASP A 300 -9.31 -7.77 -1.89
N SER A 301 -8.37 -8.75 -1.87
CA SER A 301 -7.00 -8.55 -2.37
C SER A 301 -7.01 -8.17 -3.86
N LYS A 302 -7.84 -8.85 -4.66
CA LYS A 302 -8.00 -8.59 -6.10
C LYS A 302 -8.52 -7.17 -6.34
N TRP A 303 -9.53 -6.74 -5.57
CA TRP A 303 -10.12 -5.42 -5.71
C TRP A 303 -9.11 -4.32 -5.37
N ILE A 304 -8.39 -4.46 -4.27
CA ILE A 304 -7.32 -3.52 -3.88
C ILE A 304 -6.22 -3.48 -4.96
N ASP A 305 -5.77 -4.63 -5.46
CA ASP A 305 -4.73 -4.68 -6.50
C ASP A 305 -5.17 -3.98 -7.78
N HIS A 306 -6.45 -4.13 -8.16
CA HIS A 306 -7.03 -3.42 -9.30
C HIS A 306 -7.01 -1.90 -9.08
N ILE A 307 -7.48 -1.42 -7.93
CA ILE A 307 -7.48 0.01 -7.59
C ILE A 307 -6.06 0.58 -7.59
N VAL A 308 -5.11 -0.08 -6.94
CA VAL A 308 -3.70 0.37 -6.90
C VAL A 308 -3.12 0.46 -8.31
N TYR A 309 -3.33 -0.58 -9.12
CA TYR A 309 -2.82 -0.64 -10.50
C TYR A 309 -3.44 0.42 -11.40
N GLN A 310 -4.78 0.49 -11.41
CA GLN A 310 -5.53 1.27 -12.38
C GLN A 310 -5.55 2.76 -12.04
N HIS A 311 -5.63 3.10 -10.74
CA HIS A 311 -5.80 4.48 -10.31
C HIS A 311 -4.55 5.08 -9.66
N ASN A 312 -3.42 4.35 -9.69
CA ASN A 312 -2.14 4.80 -9.12
C ASN A 312 -2.27 5.25 -7.65
N VAL A 313 -2.95 4.45 -6.85
CA VAL A 313 -3.14 4.69 -5.42
C VAL A 313 -2.10 3.92 -4.63
N SER A 314 -1.36 4.56 -3.75
CA SER A 314 -0.57 3.87 -2.75
C SER A 314 -1.49 3.41 -1.61
N PHE A 315 -1.60 2.10 -1.43
CA PHE A 315 -2.43 1.51 -0.38
C PHE A 315 -1.56 0.86 0.69
N ILE A 316 -1.81 1.23 1.94
CA ILE A 316 -1.05 0.78 3.11
C ILE A 316 -2.01 0.20 4.12
N CYS A 317 -1.75 -1.02 4.60
CA CYS A 317 -2.62 -1.67 5.57
C CYS A 317 -1.87 -2.41 6.66
N ALA A 318 -2.49 -2.50 7.83
CA ALA A 318 -2.00 -3.25 8.97
C ALA A 318 -2.06 -4.77 8.72
N ALA A 319 -1.02 -5.51 9.10
CA ALA A 319 -0.96 -6.97 8.90
C ALA A 319 -1.92 -7.75 9.80
N GLY A 320 -2.32 -7.18 10.93
CA GLY A 320 -3.12 -7.84 11.97
C GLY A 320 -2.31 -8.15 13.23
N ASN A 321 -3.02 -8.44 14.31
CA ASN A 321 -2.45 -8.60 15.65
C ASN A 321 -2.56 -10.03 16.20
N ASN A 322 -2.69 -11.01 15.31
CA ASN A 322 -2.72 -12.41 15.68
C ASN A 322 -1.69 -13.20 14.85
N ALA A 323 -0.49 -13.29 15.38
CA ALA A 323 0.66 -13.93 14.71
C ALA A 323 0.38 -15.37 14.26
N ASP A 324 -0.45 -16.11 15.00
CA ASP A 324 -0.72 -17.51 14.74
C ASP A 324 -1.74 -17.73 13.63
N THR A 325 -2.62 -16.75 13.36
CA THR A 325 -3.66 -16.88 12.32
C THR A 325 -3.21 -16.39 10.96
N GLY A 326 -2.32 -15.40 10.91
CA GLY A 326 -1.81 -14.84 9.65
C GLY A 326 -2.41 -13.48 9.27
N VAL A 327 -2.29 -13.12 8.00
CA VAL A 327 -2.71 -11.83 7.44
C VAL A 327 -4.09 -11.95 6.81
N LEU A 328 -4.95 -10.97 7.06
CA LEU A 328 -6.33 -10.92 6.52
C LEU A 328 -6.34 -10.61 5.01
N PRO A 329 -7.36 -11.09 4.25
CA PRO A 329 -7.41 -10.95 2.79
C PRO A 329 -7.33 -9.51 2.30
N MET A 330 -8.01 -8.56 2.93
CA MET A 330 -7.93 -7.15 2.57
C MET A 330 -6.51 -6.60 2.66
N CYS A 331 -5.69 -7.12 3.59
CA CYS A 331 -4.30 -6.73 3.81
C CYS A 331 -3.31 -7.70 3.16
N PHE A 332 -3.77 -8.50 2.20
CA PHE A 332 -2.95 -9.44 1.43
C PHE A 332 -2.75 -9.06 -0.07
N PRO A 333 -2.98 -7.79 -0.52
CA PRO A 333 -2.77 -7.42 -1.90
C PRO A 333 -1.28 -7.46 -2.26
N LEU A 334 -0.97 -7.73 -3.52
CA LEU A 334 0.39 -7.76 -4.05
C LEU A 334 0.90 -6.35 -4.37
N ASN A 335 0.02 -5.47 -4.85
CA ASN A 335 0.36 -4.10 -5.23
C ASN A 335 0.39 -3.14 -4.04
N GLY A 336 -0.33 -3.43 -2.95
CA GLY A 336 -0.31 -2.65 -1.70
C GLY A 336 0.87 -2.97 -0.79
N ILE A 337 1.07 -2.17 0.25
CA ILE A 337 2.08 -2.35 1.30
C ILE A 337 1.40 -2.83 2.58
N THR A 338 1.71 -4.05 3.00
CA THR A 338 1.24 -4.63 4.25
C THR A 338 2.28 -4.39 5.34
N VAL A 339 1.86 -3.84 6.47
CA VAL A 339 2.75 -3.37 7.54
C VAL A 339 2.60 -4.21 8.79
N GLY A 340 3.68 -4.81 9.23
CA GLY A 340 3.77 -5.45 10.54
C GLY A 340 4.33 -4.50 11.60
N SER A 341 4.22 -4.90 12.88
CA SER A 341 4.67 -4.12 14.02
C SER A 341 6.06 -4.52 14.50
N SER A 342 6.86 -3.52 14.88
CA SER A 342 8.11 -3.67 15.63
C SER A 342 8.09 -2.89 16.94
N ASN A 343 8.99 -3.27 17.85
CA ASN A 343 9.22 -2.56 19.10
C ASN A 343 10.42 -1.59 19.00
N SER A 344 10.72 -0.90 20.09
CA SER A 344 11.83 0.07 20.18
C SER A 344 13.21 -0.53 19.95
N THR A 345 13.38 -1.85 20.09
CA THR A 345 14.66 -2.55 19.79
C THR A 345 14.74 -3.04 18.34
N LYS A 346 13.82 -2.62 17.48
CA LYS A 346 13.70 -3.07 16.09
C LYS A 346 13.45 -4.59 15.95
N ALA A 347 12.92 -5.23 16.97
CA ALA A 347 12.41 -6.60 16.90
C ALA A 347 10.94 -6.61 16.47
N ARG A 348 10.51 -7.64 15.73
CA ARG A 348 9.10 -7.85 15.41
C ARG A 348 8.31 -8.03 16.71
N SER A 349 7.19 -7.34 16.84
CA SER A 349 6.26 -7.52 17.96
C SER A 349 5.67 -8.92 17.94
N SER A 350 5.57 -9.55 19.11
CA SER A 350 5.14 -10.96 19.23
C SER A 350 3.77 -11.23 18.59
N TYR A 351 2.86 -10.27 18.69
CA TYR A 351 1.50 -10.35 18.15
C TYR A 351 1.42 -10.08 16.63
N SER A 352 2.41 -9.42 16.02
CA SER A 352 2.33 -9.00 14.61
C SER A 352 2.10 -10.18 13.68
N SER A 353 1.00 -10.15 12.91
CA SER A 353 0.66 -11.18 11.93
C SER A 353 1.68 -11.27 10.80
N TYR A 354 1.84 -12.46 10.25
CA TYR A 354 2.66 -12.72 9.07
C TYR A 354 2.15 -13.94 8.29
N ASN A 355 2.50 -14.03 7.03
CA ASN A 355 2.18 -15.22 6.22
C ASN A 355 3.24 -16.30 6.42
N ASN A 356 2.85 -17.40 7.04
CA ASN A 356 3.71 -18.54 7.30
C ASN A 356 3.65 -19.64 6.19
N ASN A 357 2.76 -19.48 5.19
CA ASN A 357 2.62 -20.45 4.11
C ASN A 357 3.87 -20.45 3.21
N ASP A 358 4.29 -21.64 2.79
CA ASP A 358 5.29 -21.80 1.75
C ASP A 358 4.66 -21.56 0.37
N ASN A 359 5.47 -21.14 -0.60
CA ASN A 359 5.03 -20.89 -1.97
C ASN A 359 3.86 -19.89 -2.06
N SER A 360 3.89 -18.87 -1.23
CA SER A 360 2.90 -17.81 -1.10
C SER A 360 3.58 -16.46 -0.97
N PRO A 361 2.91 -15.34 -1.30
CA PRO A 361 3.47 -14.00 -1.14
C PRO A 361 3.98 -13.73 0.27
N ILE A 362 5.12 -13.07 0.38
CA ILE A 362 5.67 -12.67 1.67
C ILE A 362 4.88 -11.48 2.21
N LYS A 363 4.29 -11.65 3.38
CA LYS A 363 3.61 -10.62 4.14
C LYS A 363 3.96 -10.74 5.63
N PRO A 364 4.23 -9.62 6.33
CA PRO A 364 4.15 -8.23 5.87
C PRO A 364 5.23 -7.89 4.82
N ASP A 365 5.08 -6.74 4.14
CA ASP A 365 6.09 -6.21 3.23
C ASP A 365 7.24 -5.51 3.99
N VAL A 366 6.92 -4.84 5.09
CA VAL A 366 7.84 -4.07 5.94
C VAL A 366 7.31 -4.01 7.37
N LEU A 367 8.18 -3.81 8.36
CA LEU A 367 7.79 -3.51 9.73
C LEU A 367 8.00 -2.03 10.04
N ALA A 368 7.15 -1.49 10.92
CA ALA A 368 7.33 -0.17 11.51
C ALA A 368 7.01 -0.21 13.02
N PRO A 369 7.46 0.77 13.81
CA PRO A 369 7.14 0.85 15.23
C PRO A 369 5.63 0.83 15.48
N GLY A 370 5.18 -0.05 16.37
CA GLY A 370 3.76 -0.19 16.71
C GLY A 370 3.55 -0.73 18.13
N THR A 371 4.60 -0.79 18.95
CA THR A 371 4.51 -1.33 20.33
C THR A 371 4.85 -0.26 21.34
N ASN A 372 3.99 -0.12 22.35
CA ASN A 372 4.15 0.83 23.46
C ASN A 372 4.29 2.29 22.98
N LEU A 373 3.49 2.70 21.99
CA LEU A 373 3.40 4.09 21.58
C LEU A 373 2.59 4.88 22.61
N ILE A 374 3.09 6.07 22.96
CA ILE A 374 2.48 6.94 23.96
C ILE A 374 1.87 8.15 23.25
N PHE A 375 0.59 8.38 23.51
CA PHE A 375 -0.17 9.48 22.94
C PHE A 375 -0.44 10.57 23.97
N PRO A 376 -0.65 11.83 23.54
CA PRO A 376 -1.06 12.90 24.45
C PRO A 376 -2.36 12.53 25.17
N ALA A 377 -2.43 12.81 26.46
CA ALA A 377 -3.69 12.73 27.21
C ALA A 377 -4.69 13.77 26.68
N SER A 378 -5.99 13.43 26.74
CA SER A 378 -7.03 14.38 26.35
C SER A 378 -7.04 15.58 27.29
N ARG A 379 -6.98 16.81 26.74
CA ARG A 379 -7.13 18.05 27.55
C ARG A 379 -8.46 18.12 28.30
N ASN A 380 -9.48 17.46 27.78
CA ASN A 380 -10.81 17.44 28.38
C ASN A 380 -10.93 16.51 29.57
N ASN A 381 -9.91 15.67 29.83
CA ASN A 381 -9.84 14.82 30.99
C ASN A 381 -8.44 14.90 31.62
N PRO A 382 -8.20 15.84 32.55
CA PRO A 382 -6.89 16.01 33.20
C PRO A 382 -6.46 14.81 34.06
N GLU A 383 -7.37 13.85 34.31
CA GLU A 383 -7.06 12.60 34.99
C GLU A 383 -6.60 11.49 34.01
N ASP A 384 -6.74 11.71 32.69
CA ASP A 384 -6.20 10.79 31.68
C ASP A 384 -4.68 10.81 31.75
N THR A 385 -4.12 9.67 32.06
CA THR A 385 -2.66 9.46 31.96
C THR A 385 -2.34 8.88 30.58
N PRO A 386 -1.26 9.33 29.92
CA PRO A 386 -0.81 8.73 28.68
C PRO A 386 -0.61 7.23 28.87
N THR A 387 -1.36 6.42 28.12
CA THR A 387 -1.29 4.96 28.22
C THR A 387 -0.56 4.42 26.99
N PRO A 388 0.47 3.56 27.18
CA PRO A 388 1.13 2.90 26.05
C PRO A 388 0.14 2.02 25.30
N THR A 389 0.06 2.20 23.99
CA THR A 389 -0.83 1.45 23.10
C THR A 389 0.00 0.69 22.07
N SER A 390 -0.45 -0.51 21.69
CA SER A 390 0.27 -1.38 20.78
C SER A 390 -0.67 -1.93 19.70
N GLY A 391 -0.16 -2.11 18.49
CA GLY A 391 -0.89 -2.71 17.37
C GLY A 391 -0.20 -2.49 16.04
N THR A 392 -0.39 -3.41 15.08
CA THR A 392 -0.03 -3.18 13.67
C THR A 392 -0.84 -2.02 13.09
N SER A 393 -2.01 -1.74 13.66
CA SER A 393 -2.83 -0.57 13.36
C SER A 393 -2.14 0.76 13.62
N LEU A 394 -1.15 0.81 14.53
CA LEU A 394 -0.32 1.99 14.78
C LEU A 394 0.90 2.03 13.86
N ALA A 395 1.41 0.88 13.42
CA ALA A 395 2.54 0.79 12.50
C ALA A 395 2.19 1.23 11.07
N ALA A 396 0.98 0.92 10.59
CA ALA A 396 0.53 1.27 9.24
C ALA A 396 0.53 2.79 8.97
N PRO A 397 -0.04 3.67 9.83
CA PRO A 397 0.01 5.11 9.62
C PRO A 397 1.42 5.70 9.67
N ILE A 398 2.38 5.08 10.38
CA ILE A 398 3.78 5.50 10.36
C ILE A 398 4.38 5.27 8.97
N VAL A 399 4.11 4.13 8.33
CA VAL A 399 4.50 3.90 6.93
C VAL A 399 3.76 4.86 5.99
N ALA A 400 2.48 5.15 6.23
CA ALA A 400 1.74 6.12 5.43
C ALA A 400 2.33 7.54 5.54
N GLY A 401 2.75 7.96 6.74
CA GLY A 401 3.48 9.21 6.93
C GLY A 401 4.80 9.26 6.16
N ALA A 402 5.58 8.17 6.19
CA ALA A 402 6.81 8.05 5.41
C ALA A 402 6.54 8.14 3.90
N VAL A 403 5.49 7.46 3.40
CA VAL A 403 5.06 7.55 2.00
C VAL A 403 4.60 8.97 1.66
N ALA A 404 3.89 9.65 2.55
CA ALA A 404 3.46 11.04 2.34
C ALA A 404 4.66 12.00 2.22
N GLN A 405 5.72 11.84 3.02
CA GLN A 405 6.97 12.60 2.88
C GLN A 405 7.60 12.40 1.50
N LEU A 406 7.65 11.17 1.01
CA LEU A 406 8.15 10.86 -0.33
C LEU A 406 7.22 11.39 -1.45
N CYS A 407 5.90 11.39 -1.25
CA CYS A 407 4.95 12.01 -2.18
C CYS A 407 5.12 13.53 -2.28
N GLN A 408 5.39 14.20 -1.16
CA GLN A 408 5.74 15.63 -1.17
C GLN A 408 7.04 15.88 -1.94
N ALA A 409 8.05 15.02 -1.74
CA ALA A 409 9.34 15.15 -2.39
C ALA A 409 9.28 14.89 -3.92
N SER A 410 8.41 13.98 -4.38
CA SER A 410 8.42 13.48 -5.75
C SER A 410 7.04 13.17 -6.32
N THR A 411 6.69 13.83 -7.43
CA THR A 411 5.48 13.53 -8.21
C THR A 411 5.57 12.13 -8.81
N VAL A 412 6.76 11.73 -9.24
CA VAL A 412 6.98 10.42 -9.85
C VAL A 412 6.72 9.32 -8.83
N LEU A 413 7.20 9.47 -7.58
CA LEU A 413 6.89 8.53 -6.50
C LEU A 413 5.39 8.56 -6.16
N ALA A 414 4.78 9.74 -6.09
CA ALA A 414 3.38 9.91 -5.76
C ALA A 414 2.42 9.26 -6.78
N THR A 415 2.83 9.19 -8.05
CA THR A 415 2.01 8.64 -9.15
C THR A 415 2.33 7.19 -9.52
N ASN A 416 3.32 6.58 -8.88
CA ASN A 416 3.78 5.23 -9.21
C ASN A 416 3.88 4.35 -7.96
N PRO A 417 2.77 3.73 -7.51
CA PRO A 417 2.73 2.93 -6.28
C PRO A 417 3.76 1.79 -6.24
N ARG A 418 4.03 1.13 -7.37
CA ARG A 418 5.05 0.07 -7.47
C ARG A 418 6.46 0.60 -7.21
N LEU A 419 6.79 1.80 -7.75
CA LEU A 419 8.07 2.44 -7.48
C LEU A 419 8.15 2.92 -6.03
N MET A 420 7.08 3.51 -5.51
CA MET A 420 6.96 3.88 -4.10
C MET A 420 7.21 2.66 -3.20
N LYS A 421 6.54 1.53 -3.48
CA LYS A 421 6.75 0.29 -2.74
C LYS A 421 8.20 -0.19 -2.84
N ALA A 422 8.79 -0.22 -4.03
CA ALA A 422 10.20 -0.58 -4.22
C ALA A 422 11.14 0.31 -3.41
N THR A 423 10.85 1.62 -3.36
CA THR A 423 11.64 2.63 -2.62
C THR A 423 11.57 2.41 -1.11
N ILE A 424 10.38 2.18 -0.57
CA ILE A 424 10.21 1.87 0.87
C ILE A 424 10.95 0.57 1.22
N LEU A 425 10.81 -0.47 0.40
CA LEU A 425 11.40 -1.78 0.69
C LEU A 425 12.93 -1.78 0.56
N SER A 426 13.49 -1.09 -0.43
CA SER A 426 14.96 -0.99 -0.56
C SER A 426 15.60 -0.14 0.53
N GLY A 427 14.90 0.90 1.01
CA GLY A 427 15.37 1.77 2.10
C GLY A 427 15.28 1.14 3.48
N SER A 428 14.49 0.08 3.68
CA SER A 428 14.32 -0.56 4.99
C SER A 428 15.64 -1.13 5.53
N GLU A 429 15.72 -1.28 6.86
CA GLU A 429 16.91 -1.79 7.55
C GLU A 429 16.74 -3.24 7.97
N ILE A 430 17.85 -3.99 7.90
CA ILE A 430 17.95 -5.33 8.48
C ILE A 430 18.35 -5.17 9.96
N SER A 431 17.45 -5.56 10.86
CA SER A 431 17.77 -5.52 12.30
C SER A 431 18.51 -6.78 12.75
N ASN A 432 19.28 -6.67 13.85
CA ASN A 432 19.95 -7.83 14.45
C ASN A 432 18.97 -8.98 14.78
N PRO A 433 17.78 -8.74 15.37
CA PRO A 433 16.78 -9.79 15.58
C PRO A 433 16.32 -10.44 14.27
N MET A 434 16.20 -9.68 13.18
CA MET A 434 15.83 -10.23 11.87
C MET A 434 16.91 -11.18 11.35
N SER A 435 18.18 -10.82 11.45
CA SER A 435 19.30 -11.64 10.97
C SER A 435 19.47 -12.97 11.74
N SER A 436 18.98 -13.04 12.98
CA SER A 436 19.04 -14.22 13.84
C SER A 436 17.82 -15.14 13.75
N ASP A 437 16.69 -14.68 13.17
CA ASP A 437 15.42 -15.42 13.13
C ASP A 437 15.40 -16.60 12.14
N GLY A 438 16.36 -16.68 11.21
CA GLY A 438 16.53 -17.83 10.29
C GLY A 438 15.38 -18.07 9.31
N THR A 439 14.39 -17.15 9.24
CA THR A 439 13.16 -17.31 8.43
C THR A 439 13.29 -16.75 7.02
N TYR A 440 14.48 -16.83 6.42
CA TYR A 440 14.72 -16.32 5.07
C TYR A 440 14.15 -17.25 4.01
N ILE A 441 13.52 -16.68 3.00
CA ILE A 441 13.12 -17.41 1.82
C ILE A 441 14.19 -17.21 0.75
N CYS A 442 15.00 -18.23 0.53
CA CYS A 442 15.95 -18.30 -0.57
C CYS A 442 15.49 -19.35 -1.57
N SER A 443 15.45 -19.02 -2.86
CA SER A 443 15.11 -19.95 -3.93
C SER A 443 16.31 -20.82 -4.37
N ASP A 444 17.53 -20.47 -3.95
CA ASP A 444 18.75 -21.21 -4.27
C ASP A 444 19.73 -21.20 -3.09
N THR A 445 20.01 -22.36 -2.52
CA THR A 445 20.74 -22.53 -1.27
C THR A 445 22.27 -22.45 -1.41
N SER A 446 22.81 -22.25 -2.61
CA SER A 446 24.23 -22.48 -2.82
C SER A 446 25.13 -21.25 -2.74
N THR A 447 24.63 -20.01 -2.93
CA THR A 447 25.51 -18.82 -3.02
C THR A 447 24.88 -17.45 -2.67
N HIS A 448 23.64 -17.35 -2.13
CA HIS A 448 22.92 -16.09 -2.21
C HIS A 448 22.35 -15.61 -0.87
N GLU A 449 22.70 -14.41 -0.46
CA GLU A 449 22.12 -13.70 0.67
C GLU A 449 20.85 -12.99 0.20
N HIS A 450 19.68 -13.57 0.46
CA HIS A 450 18.37 -12.98 0.18
C HIS A 450 17.75 -12.46 1.47
N TRP A 451 17.17 -11.25 1.43
CA TRP A 451 16.72 -10.59 2.63
C TRP A 451 15.24 -10.20 2.59
N PHE A 452 14.36 -11.16 2.22
CA PHE A 452 12.99 -11.15 2.67
C PHE A 452 12.80 -12.21 3.76
N SER A 453 12.34 -11.77 4.91
CA SER A 453 11.91 -12.66 5.97
C SER A 453 10.38 -12.81 5.93
N LYS A 454 9.87 -14.03 6.15
CA LYS A 454 8.42 -14.24 6.31
C LYS A 454 7.83 -13.35 7.40
N LYS A 455 8.58 -13.08 8.47
CA LYS A 455 8.13 -12.34 9.64
C LYS A 455 8.43 -10.84 9.59
N TYR A 456 9.48 -10.44 8.89
CA TYR A 456 9.95 -9.05 8.85
C TYR A 456 9.74 -8.37 7.48
N GLY A 457 9.33 -9.12 6.46
CA GLY A 457 9.33 -8.59 5.10
C GLY A 457 10.72 -8.16 4.66
N SER A 458 10.84 -6.94 4.16
CA SER A 458 12.12 -6.34 3.78
C SER A 458 12.96 -5.82 4.98
N GLY A 459 12.38 -5.74 6.16
CA GLY A 459 13.02 -5.22 7.38
C GLY A 459 12.23 -4.12 8.05
N ILE A 460 12.92 -3.27 8.80
CA ILE A 460 12.36 -2.14 9.53
C ILE A 460 12.35 -0.90 8.65
N LEU A 461 11.24 -0.16 8.63
CA LEU A 461 11.10 1.10 7.89
C LEU A 461 12.28 2.05 8.19
N ASN A 462 12.90 2.58 7.14
CA ASN A 462 13.81 3.72 7.20
C ASN A 462 13.59 4.62 5.97
N VAL A 463 12.76 5.65 6.13
CA VAL A 463 12.40 6.55 5.03
C VAL A 463 13.55 7.48 4.62
N LYS A 464 14.52 7.73 5.51
CA LYS A 464 15.71 8.50 5.14
C LYS A 464 16.50 7.78 4.04
N ASN A 465 16.76 6.47 4.20
CA ASN A 465 17.43 5.67 3.18
C ASN A 465 16.63 5.65 1.87
N SER A 466 15.28 5.57 1.96
CA SER A 466 14.37 5.67 0.80
C SER A 466 14.52 7.01 0.09
N TYR A 467 14.56 8.11 0.83
CA TYR A 467 14.74 9.45 0.28
C TYR A 467 16.11 9.66 -0.35
N LEU A 468 17.18 9.17 0.29
CA LEU A 468 18.55 9.20 -0.27
C LEU A 468 18.63 8.39 -1.57
N SER A 469 17.95 7.25 -1.66
CA SER A 469 17.84 6.47 -2.90
C SER A 469 17.21 7.30 -4.03
N TYR A 470 16.16 8.05 -3.73
CA TYR A 470 15.54 8.99 -4.68
C TYR A 470 16.50 10.12 -5.07
N LEU A 471 17.14 10.80 -4.10
CA LEU A 471 18.07 11.91 -4.37
C LEU A 471 19.28 11.51 -5.22
N ASN A 472 19.73 10.26 -5.09
CA ASN A 472 20.87 9.71 -5.83
C ASN A 472 20.47 9.12 -7.20
N ASN A 473 19.24 9.34 -7.67
CA ASN A 473 18.70 8.79 -8.92
C ASN A 473 18.82 7.27 -9.03
N PHE A 474 18.63 6.56 -7.91
CA PHE A 474 18.64 5.10 -7.87
C PHE A 474 17.27 4.48 -8.14
N ASN A 475 16.26 5.30 -8.35
CA ASN A 475 14.90 4.86 -8.63
C ASN A 475 14.65 4.82 -10.13
N MET A 476 13.92 3.82 -10.58
CA MET A 476 13.57 3.62 -11.98
C MET A 476 12.19 3.04 -12.18
N ILE A 477 11.56 3.44 -13.27
CA ILE A 477 10.38 2.78 -13.83
C ILE A 477 10.75 2.33 -15.22
N ASP A 478 10.40 1.10 -15.57
CA ASP A 478 10.57 0.58 -16.92
C ASP A 478 9.35 -0.23 -17.34
N THR A 479 9.01 -0.15 -18.62
CA THR A 479 8.09 -1.08 -19.26
C THR A 479 8.91 -2.11 -20.00
N MET A 480 9.08 -3.25 -19.39
CA MET A 480 9.85 -4.34 -19.94
C MET A 480 9.10 -5.01 -21.08
N GLN A 481 9.70 -4.98 -22.29
CA GLN A 481 9.19 -5.69 -23.44
C GLN A 481 9.37 -7.21 -23.30
N PRO A 482 8.47 -8.00 -23.88
CA PRO A 482 8.45 -9.44 -23.69
C PRO A 482 9.45 -10.14 -24.61
N PHE A 483 10.71 -10.25 -24.23
CA PHE A 483 11.65 -11.13 -24.94
C PHE A 483 12.31 -12.10 -23.96
N LEU A 484 12.01 -13.36 -24.14
CA LEU A 484 12.70 -14.47 -23.51
C LEU A 484 14.21 -14.30 -23.70
N THR A 485 14.97 -14.25 -22.61
CA THR A 485 16.44 -14.32 -22.57
C THR A 485 17.25 -13.03 -22.82
N GLN A 486 16.66 -11.86 -22.99
CA GLN A 486 17.45 -10.63 -23.05
C GLN A 486 17.55 -9.94 -21.70
N ILE A 487 18.76 -9.50 -21.35
CA ILE A 487 19.00 -8.57 -20.24
C ILE A 487 18.26 -7.29 -20.60
N SER A 488 17.18 -7.00 -19.87
CA SER A 488 16.29 -5.90 -20.19
C SER A 488 16.84 -4.56 -19.69
N PHE A 489 17.75 -4.62 -18.71
CA PHE A 489 18.33 -3.43 -18.10
C PHE A 489 19.72 -3.70 -17.54
N THR A 490 20.62 -2.71 -17.66
CA THR A 490 21.94 -2.74 -17.05
C THR A 490 22.29 -1.36 -16.48
N LYS A 491 22.68 -1.30 -15.22
CA LYS A 491 23.20 -0.09 -14.55
C LYS A 491 24.48 -0.42 -13.79
N SER A 492 25.41 0.53 -13.77
CA SER A 492 26.62 0.44 -12.94
C SER A 492 26.53 1.42 -11.80
N ILE A 493 27.00 1.01 -10.62
CA ILE A 493 27.06 1.81 -9.41
C ILE A 493 28.45 1.70 -8.78
N THR A 494 28.96 2.78 -8.18
CA THR A 494 30.19 2.75 -7.41
C THR A 494 29.86 2.55 -5.94
N VAL A 495 30.53 1.60 -5.31
CA VAL A 495 30.25 1.15 -3.95
C VAL A 495 31.57 1.02 -3.19
N SER A 496 31.57 1.33 -1.90
CA SER A 496 32.70 1.11 -1.00
C SER A 496 32.57 -0.23 -0.28
N GLU A 497 33.70 -0.86 0.03
CA GLU A 497 33.69 -2.06 0.89
C GLU A 497 33.04 -1.74 2.25
N GLY A 498 32.13 -2.61 2.67
CA GLY A 498 31.35 -2.47 3.90
C GLY A 498 29.97 -1.80 3.69
N ASP A 499 29.71 -1.14 2.55
CA ASP A 499 28.39 -0.62 2.24
C ASP A 499 27.37 -1.76 2.14
N ILE A 500 26.13 -1.50 2.59
CA ILE A 500 25.00 -2.41 2.39
C ILE A 500 24.25 -1.99 1.12
N ILE A 501 24.25 -2.84 0.13
CA ILE A 501 23.52 -2.62 -1.13
C ILE A 501 22.18 -3.34 -1.07
N ARG A 502 21.09 -2.61 -1.30
CA ARG A 502 19.73 -3.17 -1.34
C ARG A 502 19.04 -2.78 -2.65
N LEU A 503 18.88 -3.75 -3.54
CA LEU A 503 18.20 -3.59 -4.82
C LEU A 503 16.82 -4.24 -4.72
N CYS A 504 15.76 -3.47 -4.88
CA CYS A 504 14.37 -3.94 -4.87
C CYS A 504 13.71 -3.70 -6.22
N GLY A 505 13.06 -4.73 -6.75
CA GLY A 505 12.17 -4.65 -7.90
C GLY A 505 10.74 -4.99 -7.48
N VAL A 506 9.77 -4.19 -7.92
CA VAL A 506 8.33 -4.41 -7.71
C VAL A 506 7.63 -4.26 -9.05
N TRP A 507 6.77 -5.21 -9.40
CA TRP A 507 5.98 -5.17 -10.61
C TRP A 507 4.49 -5.31 -10.33
N ASP A 508 3.66 -4.79 -11.23
CA ASP A 508 2.22 -4.80 -11.07
C ASP A 508 1.65 -6.22 -11.20
N ASN A 509 0.81 -6.61 -10.27
CA ASN A 509 -0.06 -7.76 -10.41
C ASN A 509 -1.35 -7.33 -11.11
N LYS A 510 -1.59 -7.82 -12.32
CA LYS A 510 -2.80 -7.55 -13.11
C LYS A 510 -3.98 -8.43 -12.72
N SER A 511 -3.94 -9.04 -11.55
CA SER A 511 -5.05 -9.79 -10.93
C SER A 511 -5.75 -10.86 -11.78
N THR A 512 -5.11 -11.41 -12.80
CA THR A 512 -5.61 -12.59 -13.51
C THR A 512 -5.32 -13.85 -12.70
N VAL A 513 -6.11 -14.11 -11.68
CA VAL A 513 -6.02 -15.33 -10.89
C VAL A 513 -6.93 -16.38 -11.50
N SER A 514 -6.37 -17.38 -12.16
CA SER A 514 -7.09 -18.62 -12.42
C SER A 514 -7.12 -19.45 -11.14
N VAL A 515 -8.22 -19.38 -10.40
CA VAL A 515 -8.44 -20.29 -9.25
C VAL A 515 -8.85 -21.63 -9.79
N ASN A 516 -8.01 -22.64 -9.62
CA ASN A 516 -8.43 -24.02 -9.82
C ASN A 516 -9.49 -24.41 -8.77
N ASN A 517 -10.65 -24.78 -9.26
CA ASN A 517 -11.88 -25.06 -8.52
C ASN A 517 -11.75 -26.27 -7.57
N HIS A 518 -10.98 -26.39 -6.56
CA HIS A 518 -11.21 -27.45 -5.53
C HIS A 518 -10.17 -27.51 -4.39
N SER A 519 -9.25 -26.57 -4.26
CA SER A 519 -8.41 -26.52 -3.05
C SER A 519 -8.45 -25.12 -2.44
N GLN A 520 -8.59 -25.05 -1.13
CA GLN A 520 -8.55 -23.82 -0.33
C GLN A 520 -7.18 -23.09 -0.36
N ASN A 521 -6.24 -23.59 -1.14
CA ASN A 521 -4.95 -22.97 -1.38
C ASN A 521 -4.98 -22.35 -2.79
N ALA A 522 -5.42 -21.10 -2.88
CA ALA A 522 -5.24 -20.30 -4.07
C ALA A 522 -3.74 -20.07 -4.28
N THR A 523 -3.15 -20.81 -5.19
CA THR A 523 -1.79 -20.53 -5.67
C THR A 523 -1.92 -19.27 -6.52
N VAL A 524 -1.39 -18.15 -6.04
CA VAL A 524 -1.24 -16.93 -6.85
C VAL A 524 -0.22 -17.27 -7.93
N LEU A 525 -0.71 -17.62 -9.12
CA LEU A 525 0.14 -17.74 -10.29
C LEU A 525 0.42 -16.32 -10.79
N ASN A 526 1.46 -15.69 -10.23
CA ASN A 526 2.02 -14.51 -10.86
C ASN A 526 2.63 -14.97 -12.19
N THR A 527 1.97 -14.60 -13.30
CA THR A 527 2.44 -14.98 -14.65
C THR A 527 3.67 -14.20 -15.07
N GLU A 528 4.10 -13.22 -14.27
CA GLU A 528 5.25 -12.37 -14.54
C GLU A 528 6.29 -12.51 -13.46
N ASN A 529 7.55 -12.65 -13.86
CA ASN A 529 8.65 -12.79 -12.93
C ASN A 529 9.92 -12.13 -13.47
N TYR A 530 10.66 -11.51 -12.57
CA TYR A 530 11.91 -10.82 -12.87
C TYR A 530 13.06 -11.39 -12.03
N LEU A 531 14.17 -11.66 -12.69
CA LEU A 531 15.43 -11.92 -12.05
C LEU A 531 16.15 -10.59 -11.80
N LEU A 532 16.53 -10.34 -10.57
CA LEU A 532 17.50 -9.31 -10.21
C LEU A 532 18.86 -9.98 -10.06
N ASP A 533 19.89 -9.47 -10.73
CA ASP A 533 21.27 -9.97 -10.67
C ASP A 533 22.21 -8.78 -10.36
N LEU A 534 22.83 -8.81 -9.20
CA LEU A 534 23.82 -7.84 -8.76
C LEU A 534 25.21 -8.49 -8.82
N ARG A 535 26.12 -7.90 -9.60
CA ARG A 535 27.48 -8.44 -9.79
C ARG A 535 28.53 -7.53 -9.20
N THR A 536 29.45 -8.13 -8.47
CA THR A 536 30.60 -7.45 -7.87
C THR A 536 31.64 -7.08 -8.92
N PRO A 537 32.61 -6.18 -8.59
CA PRO A 537 33.76 -5.88 -9.43
C PRO A 537 34.58 -7.12 -9.82
N SER A 538 34.77 -8.06 -8.89
CA SER A 538 35.48 -9.32 -9.12
C SER A 538 34.69 -10.36 -9.93
N GLY A 539 33.37 -10.11 -10.19
CA GLY A 539 32.54 -10.94 -11.05
C GLY A 539 31.62 -11.92 -10.29
N SER A 540 31.59 -11.89 -8.95
CA SER A 540 30.59 -12.65 -8.19
C SER A 540 29.18 -12.14 -8.49
N SER A 541 28.18 -13.04 -8.51
CA SER A 541 26.81 -12.74 -8.94
C SER A 541 25.82 -13.13 -7.84
N TYR A 542 24.97 -12.17 -7.45
CA TYR A 542 23.90 -12.33 -6.47
C TYR A 542 22.55 -12.22 -7.17
N ARG A 543 21.81 -13.30 -7.23
CA ARG A 543 20.59 -13.44 -8.03
C ARG A 543 19.39 -13.76 -7.18
N VAL A 544 18.26 -13.09 -7.47
CA VAL A 544 16.98 -13.40 -6.86
C VAL A 544 15.86 -13.45 -7.90
N TYR A 545 14.99 -14.43 -7.76
CA TYR A 545 13.70 -14.49 -8.42
C TYR A 545 12.70 -15.20 -7.50
N ASN A 546 11.43 -14.82 -7.60
CA ASN A 546 10.37 -15.45 -6.81
C ASN A 546 9.12 -15.63 -7.69
N ASN A 547 8.60 -16.84 -7.76
CA ASN A 547 7.44 -17.19 -8.58
C ASN A 547 6.10 -16.90 -7.90
N PHE A 548 6.09 -16.49 -6.65
CA PHE A 548 4.88 -16.39 -5.82
C PHE A 548 4.55 -14.97 -5.38
N ASP A 549 5.38 -13.98 -5.71
CA ASP A 549 5.23 -12.60 -5.27
C ASP A 549 5.47 -11.63 -6.41
N SER A 550 5.02 -10.39 -6.27
CA SER A 550 5.23 -9.29 -7.22
C SER A 550 6.45 -8.43 -6.88
N LYS A 551 7.34 -8.93 -6.06
CA LYS A 551 8.54 -8.21 -5.62
C LYS A 551 9.72 -9.13 -5.42
N ASN A 552 10.92 -8.59 -5.64
CA ASN A 552 12.20 -9.20 -5.31
C ASN A 552 13.14 -8.19 -4.67
N ILE A 553 13.99 -8.65 -3.77
CA ILE A 553 15.05 -7.83 -3.17
C ILE A 553 16.36 -8.62 -3.10
N VAL A 554 17.45 -8.00 -3.54
CA VAL A 554 18.83 -8.44 -3.28
C VAL A 554 19.41 -7.52 -2.24
N SER A 555 19.97 -8.07 -1.17
CA SER A 555 20.68 -7.29 -0.14
C SER A 555 22.00 -7.95 0.16
N ILE A 556 23.10 -7.20 0.04
CA ILE A 556 24.44 -7.70 0.32
C ILE A 556 25.27 -6.68 1.07
N ASN A 557 26.21 -7.14 1.87
CA ASN A 557 27.33 -6.32 2.33
C ASN A 557 28.41 -6.34 1.25
N ALA A 558 28.85 -5.17 0.81
CA ALA A 558 29.88 -5.05 -0.21
C ALA A 558 31.22 -5.60 0.34
N SER A 559 31.69 -6.68 -0.27
CA SER A 559 32.96 -7.34 0.10
C SER A 559 34.19 -6.66 -0.48
N GLU A 560 34.01 -5.73 -1.39
CA GLU A 560 35.07 -5.00 -2.11
C GLU A 560 34.58 -3.65 -2.60
N SER A 561 35.47 -2.67 -2.68
CA SER A 561 35.18 -1.38 -3.30
C SER A 561 35.29 -1.49 -4.82
N GLY A 562 34.41 -0.80 -5.55
CA GLY A 562 34.49 -0.75 -7.02
C GLY A 562 33.14 -0.58 -7.70
N VAL A 563 33.12 -0.94 -8.99
CA VAL A 563 31.92 -0.81 -9.82
C VAL A 563 31.12 -2.10 -9.83
N TYR A 564 29.97 -2.04 -9.19
CA TYR A 564 28.96 -3.11 -9.21
C TYR A 564 28.04 -2.94 -10.42
N LYS A 565 27.59 -4.06 -11.00
CA LYS A 565 26.69 -4.07 -12.15
C LYS A 565 25.35 -4.70 -11.80
N ILE A 566 24.28 -4.02 -12.14
CA ILE A 566 22.90 -4.47 -11.95
C ILE A 566 22.37 -4.97 -13.29
N TYR A 567 21.80 -6.16 -13.30
CA TYR A 567 21.12 -6.74 -14.45
C TYR A 567 19.72 -7.15 -14.05
N ILE A 568 18.75 -6.87 -14.92
CA ILE A 568 17.36 -7.25 -14.72
C ILE A 568 16.90 -8.02 -15.95
N VAL A 569 16.33 -9.18 -15.69
CA VAL A 569 15.89 -10.10 -16.73
C VAL A 569 14.44 -10.50 -16.48
N LYS A 570 13.56 -10.25 -17.45
CA LYS A 570 12.20 -10.79 -17.44
C LYS A 570 12.27 -12.29 -17.74
N ILE A 571 11.76 -13.13 -16.82
CA ILE A 571 11.85 -14.60 -16.95
C ILE A 571 10.52 -15.18 -17.46
N SER A 572 9.41 -14.46 -17.31
CA SER A 572 8.09 -14.96 -17.69
C SER A 572 7.88 -15.01 -19.21
N ALA A 573 7.15 -16.03 -19.66
CA ALA A 573 6.78 -16.22 -21.06
C ALA A 573 5.62 -15.31 -21.54
N ASN A 574 5.05 -14.49 -20.65
CA ASN A 574 3.91 -13.64 -21.01
C ASN A 574 4.36 -12.53 -21.99
N PRO A 575 3.73 -12.41 -23.17
CA PRO A 575 4.09 -11.40 -24.17
C PRO A 575 3.65 -9.97 -23.82
N SER A 576 2.88 -9.77 -22.74
CA SER A 576 2.41 -8.44 -22.36
C SER A 576 3.54 -7.61 -21.74
N PRO A 577 3.65 -6.32 -22.07
CA PRO A 577 4.57 -5.42 -21.37
C PRO A 577 4.15 -5.29 -19.90
N THR A 578 5.14 -5.31 -19.01
CA THR A 578 4.93 -5.17 -17.57
C THR A 578 5.66 -3.96 -17.05
N ARG A 579 4.99 -3.22 -16.22
CA ARG A 579 5.58 -2.06 -15.53
C ARG A 579 6.36 -2.55 -14.32
N LEU A 580 7.62 -2.13 -14.22
CA LEU A 580 8.54 -2.46 -13.14
C LEU A 580 8.99 -1.18 -12.45
N GLY A 581 8.89 -1.12 -11.15
CA GLY A 581 9.54 -0.11 -10.29
C GLY A 581 10.80 -0.70 -9.70
N LEU A 582 11.93 -0.04 -9.86
CA LEU A 582 13.21 -0.42 -9.30
C LEU A 582 13.70 0.65 -8.36
N SER A 583 14.20 0.25 -7.22
CA SER A 583 14.89 1.14 -6.29
C SER A 583 16.12 0.47 -5.71
N LEU A 584 17.16 1.27 -5.53
CA LEU A 584 18.43 0.86 -4.97
C LEU A 584 18.77 1.79 -3.80
N SER A 585 19.07 1.20 -2.67
CA SER A 585 19.64 1.89 -1.51
C SER A 585 21.07 1.42 -1.27
N ILE A 586 21.97 2.34 -0.98
CA ILE A 586 23.33 2.08 -0.47
C ILE A 586 23.38 2.70 0.92
N GLN A 587 23.58 1.86 1.94
CA GLN A 587 23.48 2.20 3.36
C GLN A 587 24.83 2.10 4.04
#